data_467198774e9c237c222abaef6bc4489c
#
_entry.id   467198774e9c237c222abaef6bc4489c
#
_cell.length_a   1.000
_cell.length_b   1.000
_cell.length_c   1.000
_cell.angle_alpha   90.00
_cell.angle_beta   90.00
_cell.angle_gamma   90.00
#
_symmetry.space_group_name_H-M   'P 1'
#
loop_
_entity.id
_entity.type
_entity.pdbx_description
1 polymer ?
#
loop_
_entity_poly.entity_id
_entity_poly.type
_entity_poly.pdbx_seq_one_letter_code
_entity_poly.pdbx_strand_id
1 'polypeptide(L)'
;YYGKEVNDPPNADIKEIILSGGDPLALTDVQLFELIAAIEAIPHVKRLRIHSRLPIVLPQRITLELCQRLAHSHLDCVMVVHANHANELGKDVAQACALLRQHQVQLLNQSVLLAHVNDTLTCLKELSERLFEFGIMPYYLHLPDHVAGTTHFFVNLKRGQSLVAK
;
A
#
# COMPACT_ATOMS: atom_id res chain seq x y z
N TYR A 1 7.06 11.93 11.75
CA TYR A 1 8.42 12.36 12.12
C TYR A 1 8.61 13.77 11.61
N TYR A 2 8.25 14.76 12.41
CA TYR A 2 8.57 16.15 12.19
C TYR A 2 9.92 16.45 12.87
N GLY A 3 10.87 16.98 12.10
CA GLY A 3 12.03 17.72 12.63
C GLY A 3 13.35 16.96 12.68
N LYS A 4 13.92 16.63 11.53
CA LYS A 4 15.37 16.68 11.37
C LYS A 4 15.70 17.78 10.36
N GLU A 5 16.64 18.63 10.74
CA GLU A 5 17.11 19.75 9.93
C GLU A 5 17.64 19.24 8.58
N VAL A 6 17.35 20.00 7.54
CA VAL A 6 17.70 19.76 6.13
C VAL A 6 19.23 19.72 5.87
N ASN A 7 20.06 19.75 6.91
CA ASN A 7 21.52 19.85 6.84
C ASN A 7 22.30 18.56 7.13
N ASP A 8 21.62 17.44 7.49
CA ASP A 8 22.33 16.17 7.54
C ASP A 8 22.60 15.68 6.11
N PRO A 9 23.84 15.27 5.77
CA PRO A 9 24.12 14.70 4.45
C PRO A 9 23.20 13.50 4.23
N PRO A 10 22.64 13.32 3.01
CA PRO A 10 21.73 12.23 2.73
C PRO A 10 22.42 10.91 3.10
N ASN A 11 21.80 10.17 4.02
CA ASN A 11 22.34 8.87 4.46
C ASN A 11 22.38 7.92 3.25
N ALA A 12 23.54 7.68 2.71
CA ALA A 12 23.77 6.86 1.51
C ALA A 12 23.36 5.38 1.69
N ASP A 13 23.09 4.95 2.94
CA ASP A 13 22.60 3.60 3.24
C ASP A 13 21.10 3.44 2.95
N ILE A 14 20.34 4.54 2.85
CA ILE A 14 18.91 4.52 2.52
C ILE A 14 18.74 4.16 1.04
N LYS A 15 18.19 2.98 0.77
CA LYS A 15 17.94 2.49 -0.60
C LYS A 15 16.47 2.56 -1.01
N GLU A 16 15.58 2.84 -0.08
CA GLU A 16 14.13 2.87 -0.29
C GLU A 16 13.52 4.11 0.32
N ILE A 17 12.63 4.75 -0.43
CA ILE A 17 11.76 5.82 0.07
C ILE A 17 10.33 5.29 0.11
N ILE A 18 9.65 5.52 1.24
CA ILE A 18 8.26 5.14 1.45
C ILE A 18 7.41 6.40 1.52
N LEU A 19 6.51 6.56 0.57
CA LEU A 19 5.46 7.56 0.64
C LEU A 19 4.29 6.98 1.43
N SER A 20 4.09 7.50 2.63
CA SER A 20 2.96 7.14 3.50
C SER A 20 2.62 8.35 4.39
N GLY A 21 1.44 8.32 5.03
CA GLY A 21 0.97 9.46 5.82
C GLY A 21 0.23 10.48 4.96
N GLY A 22 -1.04 10.77 5.33
CA GLY A 22 -2.01 11.15 4.35
C GLY A 22 -2.15 10.02 3.30
N ASP A 23 -2.75 10.26 2.19
CA ASP A 23 -2.71 9.30 1.07
C ASP A 23 -1.92 9.94 -0.08
N PRO A 24 -0.76 9.39 -0.51
CA PRO A 24 0.05 9.99 -1.56
C PRO A 24 -0.68 10.14 -2.90
N LEU A 25 -1.64 9.26 -3.19
CA LEU A 25 -2.44 9.36 -4.41
C LEU A 25 -3.57 10.40 -4.32
N ALA A 26 -3.78 11.05 -3.16
CA ALA A 26 -4.64 12.21 -3.03
C ALA A 26 -4.01 13.49 -3.63
N LEU A 27 -2.70 13.49 -3.86
CA LEU A 27 -2.02 14.55 -4.60
C LEU A 27 -2.49 14.56 -6.07
N THR A 28 -2.43 15.72 -6.71
CA THR A 28 -2.57 15.81 -8.17
C THR A 28 -1.42 15.08 -8.85
N ASP A 29 -1.60 14.65 -10.10
CA ASP A 29 -0.53 13.98 -10.85
C ASP A 29 0.71 14.87 -10.98
N VAL A 30 0.54 16.19 -11.19
CA VAL A 30 1.65 17.16 -11.24
C VAL A 30 2.46 17.11 -9.95
N GLN A 31 1.81 17.26 -8.80
CA GLN A 31 2.49 17.24 -7.50
C GLN A 31 3.18 15.91 -7.19
N LEU A 32 2.50 14.80 -7.51
CA LEU A 32 3.06 13.47 -7.32
C LEU A 32 4.28 13.22 -8.22
N PHE A 33 4.20 13.66 -9.48
CA PHE A 33 5.29 13.49 -10.46
C PHE A 33 6.51 14.34 -10.12
N GLU A 34 6.30 15.56 -9.62
CA GLU A 34 7.39 16.41 -9.09
C GLU A 34 8.06 15.74 -7.88
N LEU A 35 7.28 15.18 -6.96
CA LEU A 35 7.82 14.45 -5.80
C LEU A 35 8.62 13.21 -6.24
N ILE A 36 8.11 12.43 -7.20
CA ILE A 36 8.82 11.27 -7.74
C ILE A 36 10.13 11.71 -8.40
N ALA A 37 10.11 12.78 -9.19
CA ALA A 37 11.33 13.31 -9.83
C ALA A 37 12.37 13.77 -8.81
N ALA A 38 11.95 14.38 -7.71
CA ALA A 38 12.85 14.77 -6.63
C ALA A 38 13.50 13.55 -5.94
N ILE A 39 12.74 12.45 -5.77
CA ILE A 39 13.26 11.19 -5.21
C ILE A 39 14.25 10.54 -6.20
N GLU A 40 13.94 10.53 -7.48
CA GLU A 40 14.80 10.01 -8.55
C GLU A 40 16.15 10.75 -8.63
N ALA A 41 16.19 12.02 -8.28
CA ALA A 41 17.43 12.79 -8.22
C ALA A 41 18.41 12.33 -7.12
N ILE A 42 17.98 11.45 -6.21
CA ILE A 42 18.81 10.91 -5.13
C ILE A 42 19.52 9.63 -5.61
N PRO A 43 20.83 9.66 -5.91
CA PRO A 43 21.48 8.60 -6.70
C PRO A 43 21.58 7.24 -5.99
N HIS A 44 21.53 7.21 -4.67
CA HIS A 44 21.62 5.97 -3.88
C HIS A 44 20.25 5.32 -3.62
N VAL A 45 19.14 5.99 -3.87
CA VAL A 45 17.78 5.41 -3.76
C VAL A 45 17.54 4.51 -4.96
N LYS A 46 16.98 3.33 -4.72
CA LYS A 46 16.70 2.31 -5.73
C LYS A 46 15.24 1.91 -5.78
N ARG A 47 14.49 2.16 -4.72
CA ARG A 47 13.10 1.73 -4.60
C ARG A 47 12.21 2.86 -4.11
N LEU A 48 11.03 2.93 -4.72
CA LEU A 48 9.93 3.80 -4.30
C LEU A 48 8.74 2.93 -3.90
N ARG A 49 8.30 3.05 -2.65
CA ARG A 49 7.10 2.38 -2.16
C ARG A 49 6.02 3.42 -1.87
N ILE A 50 4.85 3.21 -2.45
CA ILE A 50 3.69 4.10 -2.28
C ILE A 50 2.61 3.33 -1.53
N HIS A 51 2.24 3.80 -0.35
CA HIS A 51 1.13 3.27 0.44
C HIS A 51 -0.12 4.10 0.16
N SER A 52 -1.16 3.45 -0.35
CA SER A 52 -2.40 4.15 -0.70
C SER A 52 -3.62 3.25 -0.54
N ARG A 53 -4.70 3.83 -0.03
CA ARG A 53 -6.01 3.20 -0.04
C ARG A 53 -6.80 3.46 -1.33
N LEU A 54 -6.41 4.48 -2.09
CA LEU A 54 -7.17 4.92 -3.27
C LEU A 54 -7.32 3.85 -4.35
N PRO A 55 -6.35 2.95 -4.64
CA PRO A 55 -6.57 1.88 -5.62
C PRO A 55 -7.76 0.97 -5.28
N ILE A 56 -8.13 0.88 -3.99
CA ILE A 56 -9.25 0.06 -3.52
C ILE A 56 -10.55 0.87 -3.48
N VAL A 57 -10.54 2.09 -2.92
CA VAL A 57 -11.76 2.87 -2.69
C VAL A 57 -12.13 3.80 -3.84
N LEU A 58 -11.18 4.14 -4.70
CA LEU A 58 -11.32 4.97 -5.89
C LEU A 58 -10.42 4.46 -7.02
N PRO A 59 -10.71 3.27 -7.60
CA PRO A 59 -9.85 2.63 -8.60
C PRO A 59 -9.54 3.51 -9.82
N GLN A 60 -10.46 4.43 -10.18
CA GLN A 60 -10.32 5.38 -11.28
C GLN A 60 -9.14 6.36 -11.08
N ARG A 61 -8.61 6.47 -9.85
CA ARG A 61 -7.37 7.22 -9.58
C ARG A 61 -6.15 6.60 -10.26
N ILE A 62 -6.20 5.31 -10.58
CA ILE A 62 -5.14 4.61 -11.29
C ILE A 62 -5.33 4.85 -12.79
N THR A 63 -4.71 5.91 -13.27
CA THR A 63 -4.74 6.31 -14.68
C THR A 63 -3.61 5.68 -15.46
N LEU A 64 -3.75 5.62 -16.78
CA LEU A 64 -2.66 5.19 -17.67
C LEU A 64 -1.43 6.09 -17.52
N GLU A 65 -1.63 7.41 -17.39
CA GLU A 65 -0.56 8.39 -17.22
C GLU A 65 0.25 8.13 -15.95
N LEU A 66 -0.44 7.88 -14.81
CA LEU A 66 0.23 7.50 -13.56
C LEU A 66 1.05 6.21 -13.73
N CYS A 67 0.46 5.17 -14.35
CA CYS A 67 1.14 3.91 -14.55
C CYS A 67 2.38 4.05 -15.46
N GLN A 68 2.26 4.83 -16.53
CA GLN A 68 3.37 5.13 -17.43
C GLN A 68 4.47 5.91 -16.71
N ARG A 69 4.12 6.91 -15.89
CA ARG A 69 5.10 7.66 -15.09
C ARG A 69 5.88 6.76 -14.14
N LEU A 70 5.21 5.82 -13.46
CA LEU A 70 5.86 4.84 -12.58
C LEU A 70 6.76 3.88 -13.38
N ALA A 71 6.31 3.40 -14.54
CA ALA A 71 7.07 2.50 -15.39
C ALA A 71 8.32 3.13 -16.00
N HIS A 72 8.31 4.45 -16.26
CA HIS A 72 9.47 5.18 -16.77
C HIS A 72 10.47 5.59 -15.67
N SER A 73 10.14 5.34 -14.42
CA SER A 73 11.07 5.56 -13.32
C SER A 73 12.22 4.55 -13.37
N HIS A 74 13.42 4.97 -13.02
CA HIS A 74 14.54 4.04 -12.81
C HIS A 74 14.48 3.35 -11.44
N LEU A 75 13.51 3.73 -10.59
CA LEU A 75 13.28 3.13 -9.28
C LEU A 75 12.37 1.89 -9.42
N ASP A 76 12.65 0.86 -8.63
CA ASP A 76 11.73 -0.25 -8.45
C ASP A 76 10.46 0.24 -7.74
N CYS A 77 9.37 0.42 -8.48
CA CYS A 77 8.12 0.94 -7.95
C CYS A 77 7.25 -0.16 -7.32
N VAL A 78 6.85 0.06 -6.07
CA VAL A 78 5.97 -0.84 -5.31
C VAL A 78 4.75 -0.06 -4.84
N MET A 79 3.56 -0.57 -5.11
CA MET A 79 2.30 -0.04 -4.58
C MET A 79 1.78 -0.96 -3.47
N VAL A 80 1.64 -0.43 -2.26
CA VAL A 80 1.01 -1.15 -1.15
C VAL A 80 -0.43 -0.65 -1.01
N VAL A 81 -1.37 -1.51 -1.40
CA VAL A 81 -2.79 -1.22 -1.27
C VAL A 81 -3.31 -1.63 0.10
N HIS A 82 -4.46 -1.10 0.50
CA HIS A 82 -5.06 -1.35 1.81
C HIS A 82 -6.46 -1.93 1.64
N ALA A 83 -6.56 -3.26 1.60
CA ALA A 83 -7.81 -4.00 1.62
C ALA A 83 -7.89 -4.89 2.87
N ASN A 84 -9.01 -4.87 3.56
CA ASN A 84 -9.24 -5.62 4.78
C ASN A 84 -10.19 -6.81 4.57
N HIS A 85 -10.97 -6.81 3.49
CA HIS A 85 -11.96 -7.85 3.21
C HIS A 85 -12.07 -8.13 1.70
N ALA A 86 -12.36 -9.38 1.32
CA ALA A 86 -12.50 -9.79 -0.08
C ALA A 86 -13.57 -8.98 -0.85
N ASN A 87 -14.61 -8.52 -0.15
CA ASN A 87 -15.68 -7.70 -0.76
C ASN A 87 -15.21 -6.33 -1.25
N GLU A 88 -14.05 -5.84 -0.80
CA GLU A 88 -13.46 -4.59 -1.31
C GLU A 88 -12.82 -4.77 -2.70
N LEU A 89 -12.60 -6.03 -3.13
CA LEU A 89 -11.89 -6.37 -4.37
C LEU A 89 -12.90 -6.62 -5.50
N GLY A 90 -13.49 -5.55 -6.03
CA GLY A 90 -14.43 -5.56 -7.15
C GLY A 90 -13.77 -5.57 -8.53
N LYS A 91 -14.59 -5.54 -9.59
CA LYS A 91 -14.12 -5.56 -10.99
C LYS A 91 -13.25 -4.33 -11.34
N ASP A 92 -13.61 -3.16 -10.84
CA ASP A 92 -12.89 -1.91 -11.12
C ASP A 92 -11.51 -1.94 -10.46
N VAL A 93 -11.41 -2.50 -9.24
CA VAL A 93 -10.13 -2.74 -8.56
C VAL A 93 -9.27 -3.72 -9.36
N ALA A 94 -9.87 -4.80 -9.90
CA ALA A 94 -9.15 -5.75 -10.75
C ALA A 94 -8.53 -5.07 -11.97
N GLN A 95 -9.27 -4.16 -12.62
CA GLN A 95 -8.77 -3.41 -13.78
C GLN A 95 -7.63 -2.47 -13.40
N ALA A 96 -7.77 -1.74 -12.30
CA ALA A 96 -6.71 -0.86 -11.79
C ALA A 96 -5.43 -1.63 -11.44
N CYS A 97 -5.56 -2.77 -10.76
CA CYS A 97 -4.43 -3.64 -10.44
C CYS A 97 -3.78 -4.25 -11.69
N ALA A 98 -4.58 -4.66 -12.67
CA ALA A 98 -4.06 -5.16 -13.94
C ALA A 98 -3.27 -4.08 -14.69
N LEU A 99 -3.75 -2.84 -14.70
CA LEU A 99 -3.07 -1.71 -15.33
C LEU A 99 -1.71 -1.42 -14.66
N LEU A 100 -1.65 -1.39 -13.32
CA LEU A 100 -0.40 -1.23 -12.57
C LEU A 100 0.61 -2.34 -12.89
N ARG A 101 0.15 -3.60 -12.91
CA ARG A 101 1.01 -4.76 -13.19
C ARG A 101 1.53 -4.78 -14.63
N GLN A 102 0.70 -4.39 -15.60
CA GLN A 102 1.13 -4.23 -17.01
C GLN A 102 2.27 -3.22 -17.15
N HIS A 103 2.35 -2.26 -16.24
CA HIS A 103 3.41 -1.26 -16.15
C HIS A 103 4.50 -1.62 -15.12
N GLN A 104 4.62 -2.92 -14.78
CA GLN A 104 5.68 -3.48 -13.92
C GLN A 104 5.70 -2.94 -12.48
N VAL A 105 4.61 -2.35 -12.01
CA VAL A 105 4.46 -1.96 -10.60
C VAL A 105 4.12 -3.19 -9.78
N GLN A 106 4.95 -3.50 -8.78
CA GLN A 106 4.68 -4.60 -7.85
C GLN A 106 3.57 -4.21 -6.89
N LEU A 107 2.61 -5.13 -6.67
CA LEU A 107 1.47 -4.91 -5.78
C LEU A 107 1.59 -5.74 -4.51
N LEU A 108 1.50 -5.06 -3.37
CA LEU A 108 1.43 -5.65 -2.05
C LEU A 108 0.16 -5.19 -1.35
N ASN A 109 -0.36 -5.99 -0.41
CA ASN A 109 -1.49 -5.57 0.42
C ASN A 109 -1.12 -5.53 1.89
N GLN A 110 -1.50 -4.47 2.58
CA GLN A 110 -1.56 -4.45 4.03
C GLN A 110 -3.03 -4.46 4.49
N SER A 111 -3.32 -5.31 5.48
CA SER A 111 -4.64 -5.41 6.10
C SER A 111 -4.54 -5.05 7.58
N VAL A 112 -5.64 -4.58 8.14
CA VAL A 112 -5.83 -4.47 9.59
C VAL A 112 -6.81 -5.55 10.04
N LEU A 113 -6.44 -6.31 11.06
CA LEU A 113 -7.31 -7.32 11.64
C LEU A 113 -8.37 -6.65 12.52
N LEU A 114 -9.62 -6.69 12.10
CA LEU A 114 -10.74 -5.99 12.73
C LEU A 114 -11.77 -6.99 13.24
N ALA A 115 -12.09 -6.92 14.54
CA ALA A 115 -13.14 -7.74 15.13
C ALA A 115 -14.47 -7.56 14.39
N HIS A 116 -15.19 -8.64 14.17
CA HIS A 116 -16.48 -8.69 13.45
C HIS A 116 -16.43 -8.30 11.97
N VAL A 117 -15.23 -8.05 11.40
CA VAL A 117 -15.05 -7.76 9.98
C VAL A 117 -14.29 -8.87 9.29
N ASN A 118 -13.06 -9.14 9.70
CA ASN A 118 -12.18 -10.11 9.07
C ASN A 118 -11.42 -10.99 10.08
N ASP A 119 -11.87 -11.09 11.32
CA ASP A 119 -11.21 -11.80 12.42
C ASP A 119 -11.50 -13.32 12.44
N THR A 120 -11.78 -13.91 11.29
CA THR A 120 -11.92 -15.35 11.10
C THR A 120 -10.94 -15.89 10.07
N LEU A 121 -10.56 -17.16 10.20
CA LEU A 121 -9.69 -17.83 9.24
C LEU A 121 -10.29 -17.82 7.83
N THR A 122 -11.60 -18.05 7.71
CA THR A 122 -12.31 -18.06 6.43
C THR A 122 -12.19 -16.71 5.73
N CYS A 123 -12.48 -15.60 6.42
CA CYS A 123 -12.38 -14.26 5.83
C CYS A 123 -10.94 -13.92 5.39
N LEU A 124 -9.93 -14.26 6.19
CA LEU A 124 -8.53 -14.00 5.85
C LEU A 124 -8.08 -14.87 4.67
N LYS A 125 -8.53 -16.13 4.60
CA LYS A 125 -8.26 -17.00 3.47
C LYS A 125 -8.90 -16.47 2.18
N GLU A 126 -10.18 -16.13 2.22
CA GLU A 126 -10.90 -15.55 1.08
C GLU A 126 -10.24 -14.25 0.60
N LEU A 127 -9.84 -13.38 1.52
CA LEU A 127 -9.09 -12.16 1.18
C LEU A 127 -7.78 -12.50 0.49
N SER A 128 -7.00 -13.44 1.03
CA SER A 128 -5.71 -13.84 0.46
C SER A 128 -5.86 -14.43 -0.93
N GLU A 129 -6.81 -15.34 -1.14
CA GLU A 129 -7.10 -15.94 -2.45
C GLU A 129 -7.51 -14.84 -3.46
N ARG A 130 -8.39 -13.92 -3.05
CA ARG A 130 -8.84 -12.82 -3.90
C ARG A 130 -7.71 -11.85 -4.26
N LEU A 131 -6.80 -11.56 -3.32
CA LEU A 131 -5.61 -10.76 -3.57
C LEU A 131 -4.71 -11.42 -4.62
N PHE A 132 -4.45 -12.73 -4.50
CA PHE A 132 -3.66 -13.47 -5.49
C PHE A 132 -4.31 -13.47 -6.88
N GLU A 133 -5.63 -13.61 -6.99
CA GLU A 133 -6.35 -13.50 -8.27
C GLU A 133 -6.09 -12.13 -8.95
N PHE A 134 -5.95 -11.07 -8.16
CA PHE A 134 -5.66 -9.71 -8.65
C PHE A 134 -4.16 -9.45 -8.84
N GLY A 135 -3.32 -10.43 -8.50
CA GLY A 135 -1.86 -10.33 -8.55
C GLY A 135 -1.28 -9.41 -7.49
N ILE A 136 -1.97 -9.31 -6.36
CA ILE A 136 -1.53 -8.57 -5.18
C ILE A 136 -1.00 -9.59 -4.17
N MET A 137 0.21 -9.39 -3.66
CA MET A 137 0.77 -10.25 -2.62
C MET A 137 0.33 -9.78 -1.23
N PRO A 138 -0.28 -10.63 -0.40
CA PRO A 138 -0.46 -10.33 1.02
C PRO A 138 0.89 -10.04 1.67
N TYR A 139 1.00 -8.92 2.40
CA TYR A 139 2.28 -8.47 2.93
C TYR A 139 2.26 -8.23 4.43
N TYR A 140 1.35 -7.41 4.93
CA TYR A 140 1.18 -7.16 6.36
C TYR A 140 -0.23 -7.42 6.83
N LEU A 141 -0.33 -8.01 8.03
CA LEU A 141 -1.56 -8.03 8.83
C LEU A 141 -1.27 -7.28 10.14
N HIS A 142 -1.76 -6.05 10.21
CA HIS A 142 -1.64 -5.20 11.38
C HIS A 142 -2.74 -5.49 12.40
N LEU A 143 -2.44 -5.27 13.67
CA LEU A 143 -3.46 -5.10 14.69
C LEU A 143 -3.91 -3.63 14.74
N PRO A 144 -5.18 -3.37 15.06
CA PRO A 144 -5.65 -2.00 15.17
C PRO A 144 -5.00 -1.29 16.35
N ASP A 145 -4.61 -0.03 16.15
CA ASP A 145 -4.16 0.83 17.23
C ASP A 145 -5.31 1.16 18.18
N HIS A 146 -4.97 1.38 19.45
CA HIS A 146 -5.92 1.85 20.46
C HIS A 146 -6.25 3.33 20.24
N VAL A 147 -7.24 3.60 19.40
CA VAL A 147 -7.73 4.95 19.12
C VAL A 147 -9.13 5.11 19.71
N ALA A 148 -9.45 6.28 20.24
CA ALA A 148 -10.79 6.58 20.74
C ALA A 148 -11.84 6.32 19.64
N GLY A 149 -12.91 5.59 19.98
CA GLY A 149 -13.99 5.22 19.06
C GLY A 149 -13.79 3.95 18.25
N THR A 150 -12.62 3.30 18.28
CA THR A 150 -12.34 2.05 17.51
C THR A 150 -12.30 0.78 18.38
N THR A 151 -12.59 0.88 19.67
CA THR A 151 -12.44 -0.21 20.66
C THR A 151 -13.25 -1.46 20.31
N HIS A 152 -14.38 -1.31 19.62
CA HIS A 152 -15.23 -2.43 19.18
C HIS A 152 -14.62 -3.26 18.04
N PHE A 153 -13.62 -2.73 17.32
CA PHE A 153 -12.86 -3.46 16.30
C PHE A 153 -11.59 -4.10 16.85
N PHE A 154 -11.31 -3.95 18.14
CA PHE A 154 -10.06 -4.42 18.71
C PHE A 154 -9.97 -5.94 18.72
N VAL A 155 -8.84 -6.46 18.24
CA VAL A 155 -8.44 -7.86 18.30
C VAL A 155 -7.14 -7.95 19.10
N ASN A 156 -7.10 -8.80 20.12
CA ASN A 156 -5.87 -8.97 20.90
C ASN A 156 -4.80 -9.75 20.13
N LEU A 157 -3.55 -9.54 20.52
CA LEU A 157 -2.38 -10.14 19.86
C LEU A 157 -2.47 -11.67 19.78
N LYS A 158 -2.88 -12.34 20.86
CA LYS A 158 -2.98 -13.81 20.91
C LYS A 158 -3.96 -14.36 19.86
N ARG A 159 -5.10 -13.67 19.67
CA ARG A 159 -6.08 -14.02 18.64
C ARG A 159 -5.48 -13.84 17.25
N GLY A 160 -4.82 -12.70 16.99
CA GLY A 160 -4.14 -12.45 15.72
C GLY A 160 -3.09 -13.52 15.41
N GLN A 161 -2.21 -13.83 16.34
CA GLN A 161 -1.20 -14.89 16.19
C GLN A 161 -1.83 -16.27 15.91
N SER A 162 -2.92 -16.60 16.58
CA SER A 162 -3.60 -17.89 16.37
C SER A 162 -4.27 -18.02 15.01
N LEU A 163 -4.62 -16.92 14.35
CA LEU A 163 -5.17 -16.90 13.00
C LEU A 163 -4.09 -17.05 11.93
N VAL A 164 -2.94 -16.42 12.12
CA VAL A 164 -1.82 -16.48 11.17
C VAL A 164 -1.08 -17.84 11.22
N ALA A 165 -1.12 -18.53 12.36
CA ALA A 165 -0.46 -19.83 12.55
C ALA A 165 -1.25 -21.02 11.94
N LYS A 166 -2.41 -20.79 11.36
CA LYS A 166 -3.29 -21.83 10.74
C LYS A 166 -3.27 -21.73 9.23
#